data_4437c1b1bbb7df97a6a3985792cea6ba
#
_entry.id   4437c1b1bbb7df97a6a3985792cea6ba
#
_cell.length_a   1.000
_cell.length_b   1.000
_cell.length_c   1.000
_cell.angle_alpha   90.00
_cell.angle_beta   90.00
_cell.angle_gamma   90.00
#
_symmetry.space_group_name_H-M   'P 1'
#
loop_
_entity.id
_entity.type
_entity.pdbx_description
1 polymer ?
#
loop_
_entity_poly.entity_id
_entity_poly.type
_entity_poly.pdbx_seq_one_letter_code
_entity_poly.pdbx_strand_id
1 'polypeptide(L)'
;DNSYAGQTFTPTAAKKGAFNPNLLLPKGTYIGCSLDTRLVSSIKGGISCTVSNDVYSSNGSVLLIEKGSKITGFFEAGQMKDGLNRIFVVWQEIRTPNHINIPVYSGASDELGGSGIEGWVDHHWLERFGASILLSVIDDGFNVLFNGKRGKDNVDYTENTRETTKQMANTALEKFINIEPTLYKNQGDIVGVYVNRDIDFSKVYRLTKNNKKVNRANYGN
;
A
#
# COMPACT_ATOMS: atom_id res chain seq x y z
N ASP A 1 -28.40 -36.39 7.02
CA ASP A 1 -27.31 -35.44 6.82
C ASP A 1 -27.66 -34.10 7.47
N ASN A 2 -27.31 -33.95 8.77
CA ASN A 2 -27.57 -32.73 9.55
C ASN A 2 -26.47 -31.69 9.37
N SER A 3 -26.24 -31.25 8.14
CA SER A 3 -25.24 -30.21 7.84
C SER A 3 -25.64 -28.82 8.40
N TYR A 4 -26.83 -28.66 8.92
CA TYR A 4 -27.36 -27.45 9.58
C TYR A 4 -27.43 -27.55 11.11
N ALA A 5 -26.94 -28.63 11.73
CA ALA A 5 -26.77 -28.65 13.18
C ALA A 5 -25.65 -27.67 13.52
N GLY A 6 -26.00 -26.48 14.00
CA GLY A 6 -25.06 -25.44 14.39
C GLY A 6 -24.00 -26.00 15.34
N GLN A 7 -22.73 -25.70 15.09
CA GLN A 7 -21.67 -26.07 16.01
C GLN A 7 -21.96 -25.48 17.39
N THR A 8 -22.04 -26.36 18.39
CA THR A 8 -22.21 -25.92 19.78
C THR A 8 -20.88 -25.29 20.23
N PHE A 9 -20.79 -23.96 20.19
CA PHE A 9 -19.63 -23.25 20.70
C PHE A 9 -19.70 -23.14 22.23
N THR A 10 -18.70 -23.67 22.91
CA THR A 10 -18.54 -23.42 24.35
C THR A 10 -18.17 -21.94 24.53
N PRO A 11 -18.88 -21.16 25.35
CA PRO A 11 -18.56 -19.77 25.59
C PRO A 11 -17.14 -19.62 26.14
N THR A 12 -16.34 -18.76 25.52
CA THR A 12 -15.00 -18.41 26.01
C THR A 12 -15.10 -17.30 27.05
N ALA A 13 -14.50 -17.52 28.23
CA ALA A 13 -14.52 -16.52 29.31
C ALA A 13 -13.68 -15.27 28.92
N ALA A 14 -14.26 -14.09 29.11
CA ALA A 14 -13.52 -12.83 28.99
C ALA A 14 -12.47 -12.71 30.12
N LYS A 15 -11.30 -12.17 29.78
CA LYS A 15 -10.21 -11.93 30.75
C LYS A 15 -9.91 -10.44 30.80
N LYS A 16 -9.67 -9.93 32.01
CA LYS A 16 -9.21 -8.55 32.19
C LYS A 16 -7.74 -8.43 31.73
N GLY A 17 -7.44 -7.44 30.90
CA GLY A 17 -6.09 -7.14 30.46
C GLY A 17 -5.19 -6.69 31.61
N ALA A 18 -3.89 -6.96 31.52
CA ALA A 18 -2.91 -6.61 32.54
C ALA A 18 -2.46 -5.14 32.48
N PHE A 19 -2.65 -4.46 31.34
CA PHE A 19 -2.20 -3.08 31.13
C PHE A 19 -3.24 -2.05 31.56
N ASN A 20 -2.75 -0.84 31.90
CA ASN A 20 -3.62 0.29 32.24
C ASN A 20 -4.34 0.80 30.98
N PRO A 21 -5.67 0.75 30.91
CA PRO A 21 -6.43 1.16 29.71
C PRO A 21 -6.29 2.64 29.36
N ASN A 22 -5.89 3.49 30.30
CA ASN A 22 -5.60 4.89 30.04
C ASN A 22 -4.27 5.12 29.28
N LEU A 23 -3.36 4.15 29.31
CA LEU A 23 -2.03 4.26 28.71
C LEU A 23 -1.76 3.16 27.67
N LEU A 24 -2.81 2.52 27.20
CA LEU A 24 -2.74 1.43 26.24
C LEU A 24 -3.33 1.88 24.90
N LEU A 25 -2.55 1.75 23.83
CA LEU A 25 -3.05 1.78 22.46
C LEU A 25 -3.33 0.34 22.04
N PRO A 26 -4.61 -0.05 21.84
CA PRO A 26 -4.95 -1.43 21.56
C PRO A 26 -4.62 -1.80 20.10
N LYS A 27 -4.26 -3.06 19.88
CA LYS A 27 -4.23 -3.65 18.54
C LYS A 27 -5.58 -3.48 17.84
N GLY A 28 -5.55 -3.35 16.51
CA GLY A 28 -6.75 -3.09 15.72
C GLY A 28 -7.10 -1.61 15.62
N THR A 29 -6.35 -0.72 16.29
CA THR A 29 -6.52 0.72 16.10
C THR A 29 -6.07 1.13 14.70
N TYR A 30 -6.92 1.90 14.03
CA TYR A 30 -6.58 2.55 12.76
C TYR A 30 -6.07 3.98 13.05
N ILE A 31 -4.91 4.32 12.49
CA ILE A 31 -4.33 5.67 12.58
C ILE A 31 -4.24 6.23 11.17
N GLY A 32 -5.12 7.19 10.85
CA GLY A 32 -5.10 7.87 9.56
C GLY A 32 -3.99 8.91 9.47
N CYS A 33 -3.30 8.94 8.35
CA CYS A 33 -2.27 9.93 8.07
C CYS A 33 -2.27 10.36 6.60
N SER A 34 -1.77 11.56 6.34
CA SER A 34 -1.57 12.10 5.01
C SER A 34 -0.14 11.87 4.56
N LEU A 35 0.06 11.32 3.37
CA LEU A 35 1.39 11.07 2.81
C LEU A 35 2.19 12.36 2.64
N ASP A 36 3.42 12.38 3.13
CA ASP A 36 4.36 13.48 2.91
C ASP A 36 5.15 13.30 1.61
N THR A 37 5.31 12.04 1.17
CA THR A 37 6.12 11.67 0.01
C THR A 37 5.27 10.92 -1.02
N ARG A 38 5.59 11.14 -2.30
CA ARG A 38 5.01 10.34 -3.38
C ARG A 38 5.58 8.92 -3.34
N LEU A 39 4.72 7.93 -3.49
CA LEU A 39 5.12 6.53 -3.62
C LEU A 39 5.11 6.14 -5.11
N VAL A 40 6.18 5.48 -5.55
CA VAL A 40 6.33 4.88 -6.89
C VAL A 40 6.88 3.47 -6.72
N SER A 41 6.13 2.46 -7.12
CA SER A 41 6.43 1.04 -6.82
C SER A 41 7.60 0.44 -7.60
N SER A 42 8.09 1.12 -8.64
CA SER A 42 9.18 0.60 -9.49
C SER A 42 10.53 0.48 -8.76
N ILE A 43 10.73 1.22 -7.69
CA ILE A 43 11.94 1.18 -6.85
C ILE A 43 11.56 1.08 -5.38
N LYS A 44 12.36 0.37 -4.58
CA LYS A 44 12.20 0.35 -3.13
C LYS A 44 12.55 1.71 -2.53
N GLY A 45 11.89 2.08 -1.45
CA GLY A 45 12.16 3.37 -0.82
C GLY A 45 11.56 3.54 0.57
N GLY A 46 11.96 4.64 1.20
CA GLY A 46 11.33 5.12 2.41
C GLY A 46 10.04 5.86 2.08
N ILE A 47 9.10 5.80 3.01
CA ILE A 47 7.83 6.50 2.94
C ILE A 47 7.55 7.16 4.27
N SER A 48 6.91 8.32 4.25
CA SER A 48 6.48 9.01 5.45
C SER A 48 5.08 9.59 5.30
N CYS A 49 4.39 9.68 6.42
CA CYS A 49 3.11 10.38 6.50
C CYS A 49 2.97 11.14 7.81
N THR A 50 2.07 12.10 7.84
CA THR A 50 1.75 12.92 9.00
C THR A 50 0.38 12.53 9.54
N VAL A 51 0.31 12.20 10.83
CA VAL A 51 -0.94 11.82 11.52
C VAL A 51 -1.96 12.95 11.41
N SER A 52 -3.14 12.62 10.91
CA SER A 52 -4.19 13.60 10.61
C SER A 52 -5.04 13.96 11.82
N ASN A 53 -5.25 13.02 12.75
CA ASN A 53 -6.11 13.19 13.92
C ASN A 53 -5.44 12.69 15.20
N ASP A 54 -5.85 13.24 16.33
CA ASP A 54 -5.41 12.79 17.65
C ASP A 54 -5.83 11.35 17.91
N VAL A 55 -4.92 10.53 18.45
CA VAL A 55 -5.15 9.13 18.78
C VAL A 55 -5.19 8.94 20.29
N TYR A 56 -6.29 8.39 20.77
CA TYR A 56 -6.56 8.23 22.18
C TYR A 56 -6.34 6.79 22.66
N SER A 57 -6.20 6.65 23.97
CA SER A 57 -6.07 5.38 24.68
C SER A 57 -7.32 4.49 24.49
N SER A 58 -7.20 3.22 24.87
CA SER A 58 -8.26 2.21 24.68
C SER A 58 -9.60 2.58 25.31
N ASN A 59 -9.62 3.41 26.36
CA ASN A 59 -10.81 3.95 26.99
C ASN A 59 -11.17 5.38 26.55
N GLY A 60 -10.47 5.93 25.57
CA GLY A 60 -10.71 7.28 25.02
C GLY A 60 -10.36 8.45 25.94
N SER A 61 -9.72 8.21 27.09
CA SER A 61 -9.54 9.26 28.12
C SER A 61 -8.24 10.03 28.00
N VAL A 62 -7.20 9.45 27.41
CA VAL A 62 -5.85 10.03 27.34
C VAL A 62 -5.40 10.10 25.88
N LEU A 63 -4.91 11.28 25.49
CA LEU A 63 -4.26 11.49 24.21
C LEU A 63 -2.89 10.80 24.23
N LEU A 64 -2.68 9.83 23.34
CA LEU A 64 -1.43 9.07 23.25
C LEU A 64 -0.54 9.52 22.09
N ILE A 65 -1.14 9.82 20.94
CA ILE A 65 -0.44 10.27 19.74
C ILE A 65 -1.13 11.52 19.22
N GLU A 66 -0.40 12.62 19.21
CA GLU A 66 -0.92 13.91 18.75
C GLU A 66 -0.96 13.96 17.23
N LYS A 67 -1.97 14.63 16.68
CA LYS A 67 -1.96 15.02 15.26
C LYS A 67 -0.68 15.78 14.92
N GLY A 68 -0.18 15.62 13.70
CA GLY A 68 1.11 16.18 13.29
C GLY A 68 2.31 15.29 13.65
N SER A 69 2.11 14.16 14.35
CA SER A 69 3.13 13.14 14.53
C SER A 69 3.57 12.58 13.19
N LYS A 70 4.86 12.28 13.04
CA LYS A 70 5.43 11.72 11.81
C LYS A 70 5.51 10.20 11.91
N ILE A 71 5.05 9.53 10.86
CA ILE A 71 5.16 8.09 10.71
C ILE A 71 6.14 7.81 9.59
N THR A 72 7.09 6.92 9.83
CA THR A 72 8.08 6.50 8.84
C THR A 72 8.00 5.02 8.59
N GLY A 73 8.25 4.62 7.36
CA GLY A 73 8.19 3.24 6.93
C GLY A 73 8.97 3.00 5.65
N PHE A 74 8.81 1.83 5.09
CA PHE A 74 9.43 1.46 3.82
C PHE A 74 8.52 0.52 3.01
N PHE A 75 8.80 0.46 1.73
CA PHE A 75 8.19 -0.48 0.79
C PHE A 75 9.26 -1.08 -0.12
N GLU A 76 9.00 -2.29 -0.58
CA GLU A 76 9.88 -3.02 -1.50
C GLU A 76 9.41 -2.83 -2.95
N ALA A 77 10.35 -2.90 -3.89
CA ALA A 77 10.04 -2.93 -5.31
C ALA A 77 9.54 -4.32 -5.75
N GLY A 78 8.97 -4.41 -6.96
CA GLY A 78 8.61 -5.70 -7.56
C GLY A 78 7.40 -6.38 -6.94
N GLN A 79 6.58 -5.65 -6.19
CA GLN A 79 5.35 -6.21 -5.61
C GLN A 79 4.17 -6.20 -6.58
N MET A 80 4.27 -5.41 -7.66
CA MET A 80 3.18 -5.22 -8.59
C MET A 80 3.12 -6.36 -9.59
N LYS A 81 1.93 -6.92 -9.74
CA LYS A 81 1.59 -7.91 -10.77
C LYS A 81 0.31 -7.48 -11.47
N ASP A 82 0.07 -8.00 -12.66
CA ASP A 82 -1.17 -7.72 -13.36
C ASP A 82 -2.40 -8.08 -12.50
N GLY A 83 -3.33 -7.15 -12.40
CA GLY A 83 -4.52 -7.26 -11.57
C GLY A 83 -4.36 -6.81 -10.12
N LEU A 84 -3.15 -6.44 -9.67
CA LEU A 84 -2.94 -5.83 -8.36
C LEU A 84 -2.92 -4.30 -8.48
N ASN A 85 -3.73 -3.64 -7.64
CA ASN A 85 -3.78 -2.18 -7.51
C ASN A 85 -3.33 -1.70 -6.12
N ARG A 86 -2.66 -2.58 -5.36
CA ARG A 86 -2.24 -2.32 -3.98
C ARG A 86 -0.78 -2.69 -3.78
N ILE A 87 -0.08 -1.90 -2.96
CA ILE A 87 1.29 -2.15 -2.54
C ILE A 87 1.35 -2.35 -1.03
N PHE A 88 2.16 -3.30 -0.59
CA PHE A 88 2.40 -3.53 0.82
C PHE A 88 3.49 -2.60 1.34
N VAL A 89 3.16 -1.85 2.38
CA VAL A 89 4.07 -0.94 3.07
C VAL A 89 4.15 -1.33 4.53
N VAL A 90 5.34 -1.26 5.11
CA VAL A 90 5.57 -1.51 6.53
C VAL A 90 5.93 -0.20 7.22
N TRP A 91 5.08 0.24 8.13
CA TRP A 91 5.35 1.34 9.02
C TRP A 91 6.23 0.87 10.18
N GLN A 92 7.33 1.58 10.44
CA GLN A 92 8.32 1.19 11.45
C GLN A 92 8.09 1.90 12.77
N GLU A 93 8.00 3.23 12.73
CA GLU A 93 7.88 4.04 13.94
C GLU A 93 6.99 5.27 13.74
N ILE A 94 6.41 5.73 14.82
CA ILE A 94 5.74 7.03 14.92
C ILE A 94 6.57 7.91 15.85
N ARG A 95 6.86 9.13 15.42
CA ARG A 95 7.54 10.13 16.23
C ARG A 95 6.60 11.29 16.52
N THR A 96 6.32 11.50 17.79
CA THR A 96 5.47 12.62 18.23
C THR A 96 6.23 13.94 18.20
N PRO A 97 5.53 15.11 18.18
CA PRO A 97 6.16 16.42 18.32
C PRO A 97 7.00 16.57 19.60
N ASN A 98 6.64 15.85 20.67
CA ASN A 98 7.34 15.82 21.94
C ASN A 98 8.53 14.83 21.99
N HIS A 99 9.02 14.38 20.80
CA HIS A 99 10.16 13.47 20.64
C HIS A 99 9.96 12.07 21.26
N ILE A 100 8.73 11.59 21.37
CA ILE A 100 8.45 10.21 21.76
C ILE A 100 8.48 9.34 20.51
N ASN A 101 9.33 8.30 20.53
CA ASN A 101 9.41 7.31 19.45
C ASN A 101 8.58 6.08 19.82
N ILE A 102 7.65 5.71 18.95
CA ILE A 102 6.71 4.64 19.17
C ILE A 102 6.93 3.58 18.05
N PRO A 103 7.56 2.44 18.36
CA PRO A 103 7.76 1.38 17.41
C PRO A 103 6.43 0.68 17.12
N VAL A 104 5.95 0.76 15.87
CA VAL A 104 4.66 0.18 15.48
C VAL A 104 4.81 -1.11 14.69
N TYR A 105 5.79 -1.21 13.79
CA TYR A 105 6.02 -2.35 12.90
C TYR A 105 4.74 -2.95 12.36
N SER A 106 3.93 -2.13 11.73
CA SER A 106 2.56 -2.44 11.34
C SER A 106 2.39 -2.26 9.84
N GLY A 107 1.48 -3.03 9.25
CA GLY A 107 1.12 -2.90 7.85
C GLY A 107 0.38 -1.59 7.58
N ALA A 108 0.58 -1.07 6.39
CA ALA A 108 -0.22 0.04 5.90
C ALA A 108 -1.62 -0.43 5.49
N SER A 109 -2.56 0.46 5.57
CA SER A 109 -3.92 0.30 5.07
C SER A 109 -4.33 1.51 4.23
N ASP A 110 -5.38 1.34 3.42
CA ASP A 110 -6.02 2.43 2.71
C ASP A 110 -6.91 3.26 3.64
N GLU A 111 -7.61 4.26 3.08
CA GLU A 111 -8.56 5.11 3.83
C GLU A 111 -9.67 4.33 4.54
N LEU A 112 -10.07 3.20 3.97
CA LEU A 112 -11.17 2.38 4.47
C LEU A 112 -10.70 1.26 5.40
N GLY A 113 -9.40 1.19 5.70
CA GLY A 113 -8.81 0.15 6.54
C GLY A 113 -8.48 -1.16 5.81
N GLY A 114 -8.61 -1.20 4.48
CA GLY A 114 -8.19 -2.34 3.66
C GLY A 114 -6.67 -2.53 3.68
N SER A 115 -6.20 -3.75 3.63
CA SER A 115 -4.77 -4.06 3.68
C SER A 115 -4.01 -3.56 2.45
N GLY A 116 -2.85 -2.94 2.67
CA GLY A 116 -2.03 -2.31 1.63
C GLY A 116 -2.53 -0.93 1.22
N ILE A 117 -1.69 -0.20 0.50
CA ILE A 117 -2.01 1.13 -0.04
C ILE A 117 -2.48 0.96 -1.48
N GLU A 118 -3.69 1.41 -1.77
CA GLU A 118 -4.24 1.47 -3.12
C GLU A 118 -3.74 2.71 -3.85
N GLY A 119 -3.45 2.59 -5.16
CA GLY A 119 -2.98 3.69 -5.99
C GLY A 119 -3.37 3.55 -7.44
N TRP A 120 -3.04 4.56 -8.23
CA TRP A 120 -3.18 4.50 -9.68
C TRP A 120 -2.08 3.62 -10.27
N VAL A 121 -2.46 2.69 -11.15
CA VAL A 121 -1.55 1.72 -11.76
C VAL A 121 -1.38 2.02 -13.23
N ASP A 122 -0.13 2.25 -13.64
CA ASP A 122 0.27 2.28 -15.03
C ASP A 122 0.65 0.88 -15.48
N HIS A 123 -0.11 0.34 -16.40
CA HIS A 123 0.11 -1.00 -16.96
C HIS A 123 1.12 -1.03 -18.11
N HIS A 124 1.67 0.10 -18.51
CA HIS A 124 2.65 0.22 -19.61
C HIS A 124 2.17 -0.46 -20.91
N TRP A 125 0.88 -0.28 -21.25
CA TRP A 125 0.24 -0.97 -22.39
C TRP A 125 0.98 -0.75 -23.71
N LEU A 126 1.40 0.49 -23.97
CA LEU A 126 2.07 0.82 -25.22
C LEU A 126 3.47 0.20 -25.29
N GLU A 127 4.20 0.22 -24.19
CA GLU A 127 5.53 -0.39 -24.08
C GLU A 127 5.46 -1.92 -24.19
N ARG A 128 4.44 -2.54 -23.58
CA ARG A 128 4.26 -4.00 -23.56
C ARG A 128 3.77 -4.56 -24.89
N PHE A 129 2.83 -3.89 -25.55
CA PHE A 129 2.14 -4.41 -26.73
C PHE A 129 2.41 -3.64 -28.01
N GLY A 130 2.96 -2.43 -27.94
CA GLY A 130 3.24 -1.58 -29.10
C GLY A 130 4.16 -2.25 -30.12
N ALA A 131 5.17 -2.98 -29.65
CA ALA A 131 6.08 -3.73 -30.52
C ALA A 131 5.36 -4.86 -31.29
N SER A 132 4.42 -5.55 -30.66
CA SER A 132 3.63 -6.64 -31.28
C SER A 132 2.70 -6.09 -32.37
N ILE A 133 2.07 -4.95 -32.08
CA ILE A 133 1.18 -4.26 -33.04
C ILE A 133 1.99 -3.79 -34.23
N LEU A 134 3.14 -3.15 -33.99
CA LEU A 134 4.03 -2.68 -35.06
C LEU A 134 4.51 -3.83 -35.94
N LEU A 135 4.87 -4.97 -35.32
CA LEU A 135 5.32 -6.16 -36.04
C LEU A 135 4.23 -6.72 -36.95
N SER A 136 2.98 -6.80 -36.44
CA SER A 136 1.83 -7.24 -37.24
C SER A 136 1.61 -6.36 -38.47
N VAL A 137 1.69 -5.04 -38.30
CA VAL A 137 1.56 -4.08 -39.41
C VAL A 137 2.68 -4.23 -40.44
N ILE A 138 3.91 -4.47 -39.98
CA ILE A 138 5.05 -4.69 -40.87
C ILE A 138 4.89 -6.01 -41.64
N ASP A 139 4.51 -7.11 -40.98
CA ASP A 139 4.33 -8.42 -41.65
C ASP A 139 3.21 -8.37 -42.72
N ASP A 140 2.10 -7.71 -42.42
CA ASP A 140 1.02 -7.48 -43.39
C ASP A 140 1.44 -6.54 -44.52
N GLY A 141 2.19 -5.47 -44.22
CA GLY A 141 2.73 -4.52 -45.20
C GLY A 141 3.71 -5.18 -46.16
N PHE A 142 4.60 -6.03 -45.67
CA PHE A 142 5.51 -6.81 -46.51
C PHE A 142 4.76 -7.80 -47.40
N ASN A 143 3.73 -8.50 -46.89
CA ASN A 143 2.91 -9.41 -47.68
C ASN A 143 2.19 -8.71 -48.84
N VAL A 144 1.66 -7.50 -48.61
CA VAL A 144 0.98 -6.72 -49.65
C VAL A 144 1.96 -6.18 -50.67
N LEU A 145 3.14 -5.70 -50.26
CA LEU A 145 4.13 -5.14 -51.17
C LEU A 145 4.85 -6.19 -52.03
N PHE A 146 5.09 -7.40 -51.51
CA PHE A 146 5.84 -8.43 -52.19
C PHE A 146 4.95 -9.45 -52.94
N ASN A 147 3.71 -9.68 -52.50
CA ASN A 147 2.74 -10.52 -53.27
C ASN A 147 2.12 -9.79 -54.45
N GLY A 148 2.24 -8.46 -54.53
CA GLY A 148 1.76 -7.66 -55.67
C GLY A 148 2.64 -7.74 -56.91
N LYS A 149 3.85 -8.32 -56.87
CA LYS A 149 4.73 -8.56 -58.00
C LYS A 149 5.19 -10.02 -58.03
N ARG A 150 4.37 -10.90 -58.55
CA ARG A 150 4.79 -12.22 -58.97
C ARG A 150 5.69 -12.09 -60.24
N GLY A 151 6.96 -11.81 -60.02
CA GLY A 151 8.03 -12.06 -60.96
C GLY A 151 8.78 -13.30 -60.50
N LYS A 152 8.78 -14.32 -61.37
CA LYS A 152 9.63 -15.52 -61.25
C LYS A 152 11.08 -15.07 -61.19
N ASP A 153 11.71 -15.12 -60.05
CA ASP A 153 13.13 -15.43 -59.88
C ASP A 153 13.40 -15.79 -58.41
N ASN A 154 13.86 -17.03 -58.25
CA ASN A 154 14.28 -17.60 -56.99
C ASN A 154 15.43 -16.83 -56.40
N VAL A 155 15.25 -16.16 -55.26
CA VAL A 155 16.32 -15.86 -54.35
C VAL A 155 15.86 -16.22 -52.94
N ASP A 156 16.44 -17.30 -52.43
CA ASP A 156 16.24 -17.89 -51.10
C ASP A 156 16.70 -16.97 -49.91
N TYR A 157 16.94 -15.70 -50.17
CA TYR A 157 17.34 -14.75 -49.14
C TYR A 157 16.18 -14.25 -48.24
N THR A 158 14.95 -14.45 -48.64
CA THR A 158 13.78 -13.95 -47.94
C THR A 158 13.38 -14.82 -46.73
N GLU A 159 13.60 -16.14 -46.82
CA GLU A 159 13.19 -17.07 -45.78
C GLU A 159 14.05 -16.93 -44.51
N ASN A 160 15.36 -16.91 -44.66
CA ASN A 160 16.30 -16.71 -43.55
C ASN A 160 16.14 -15.35 -42.87
N THR A 161 15.89 -14.26 -43.63
CA THR A 161 15.65 -12.95 -43.10
C THR A 161 14.34 -12.88 -42.32
N ARG A 162 13.31 -13.56 -42.80
CA ARG A 162 11.98 -13.64 -42.19
C ARG A 162 12.02 -14.42 -40.86
N GLU A 163 12.76 -15.52 -40.84
CA GLU A 163 12.93 -16.34 -39.63
C GLU A 163 13.74 -15.62 -38.56
N THR A 164 14.83 -14.95 -38.94
CA THR A 164 15.63 -14.14 -38.03
C THR A 164 14.84 -12.95 -37.49
N THR A 165 14.04 -12.28 -38.31
CA THR A 165 13.19 -11.17 -37.88
C THR A 165 12.10 -11.66 -36.91
N LYS A 166 11.47 -12.82 -37.15
CA LYS A 166 10.51 -13.42 -36.22
C LYS A 166 11.14 -13.80 -34.89
N GLN A 167 12.36 -14.35 -34.88
CA GLN A 167 13.07 -14.69 -33.65
C GLN A 167 13.43 -13.41 -32.86
N MET A 168 13.92 -12.39 -33.51
CA MET A 168 14.20 -11.08 -32.87
C MET A 168 12.93 -10.47 -32.30
N ALA A 169 11.83 -10.54 -33.03
CA ALA A 169 10.53 -10.04 -32.60
C ALA A 169 9.97 -10.80 -31.40
N ASN A 170 10.06 -12.14 -31.39
CA ASN A 170 9.64 -12.96 -30.27
C ASN A 170 10.49 -12.65 -29.03
N THR A 171 11.80 -12.52 -29.17
CA THR A 171 12.69 -12.15 -28.06
C THR A 171 12.40 -10.75 -27.52
N ALA A 172 12.10 -9.81 -28.39
CA ALA A 172 11.69 -8.47 -28.00
C ALA A 172 10.33 -8.50 -27.26
N LEU A 173 9.36 -9.24 -27.82
CA LEU A 173 8.04 -9.39 -27.24
C LEU A 173 8.10 -10.00 -25.83
N GLU A 174 8.89 -11.05 -25.63
CA GLU A 174 9.09 -11.65 -24.30
C GLU A 174 9.64 -10.64 -23.28
N LYS A 175 10.57 -9.78 -23.69
CA LYS A 175 11.12 -8.75 -22.83
C LYS A 175 10.10 -7.65 -22.50
N PHE A 176 9.32 -7.22 -23.48
CA PHE A 176 8.35 -6.13 -23.31
C PHE A 176 7.10 -6.58 -22.56
N ILE A 177 6.64 -7.82 -22.75
CA ILE A 177 5.48 -8.36 -22.04
C ILE A 177 5.72 -8.48 -20.53
N ASN A 178 6.99 -8.66 -20.12
CA ASN A 178 7.40 -8.80 -18.74
C ASN A 178 7.66 -7.47 -18.01
N ILE A 179 7.36 -6.32 -18.62
CA ILE A 179 7.42 -5.03 -17.93
C ILE A 179 6.38 -5.01 -16.82
N GLU A 180 6.82 -4.87 -15.57
CA GLU A 180 5.93 -4.83 -14.41
C GLU A 180 5.10 -3.54 -14.38
N PRO A 181 3.82 -3.60 -13.99
CA PRO A 181 3.02 -2.40 -13.77
C PRO A 181 3.63 -1.51 -12.69
N THR A 182 3.44 -0.21 -12.81
CA THR A 182 3.92 0.75 -11.80
C THR A 182 2.74 1.40 -11.08
N LEU A 183 2.72 1.28 -9.75
CA LEU A 183 1.73 1.95 -8.91
C LEU A 183 2.26 3.30 -8.45
N TYR A 184 1.39 4.29 -8.53
CA TYR A 184 1.62 5.66 -8.05
C TYR A 184 0.61 6.02 -6.97
N LYS A 185 1.09 6.58 -5.86
CA LYS A 185 0.28 7.22 -4.82
C LYS A 185 0.86 8.59 -4.53
N ASN A 186 0.03 9.62 -4.58
CA ASN A 186 0.51 10.99 -4.47
C ASN A 186 0.73 11.42 -3.02
N GLN A 187 1.57 12.43 -2.84
CA GLN A 187 1.65 13.15 -1.58
C GLN A 187 0.30 13.82 -1.28
N GLY A 188 -0.04 13.93 -0.01
CA GLY A 188 -1.32 14.49 0.43
C GLY A 188 -2.46 13.46 0.50
N ASP A 189 -2.33 12.32 -0.18
CA ASP A 189 -3.33 11.26 -0.10
C ASP A 189 -3.40 10.65 1.31
N ILE A 190 -4.60 10.23 1.70
CA ILE A 190 -4.83 9.60 2.99
C ILE A 190 -4.47 8.12 2.92
N VAL A 191 -3.73 7.68 3.90
CA VAL A 191 -3.40 6.28 4.16
C VAL A 191 -3.50 6.00 5.65
N GLY A 192 -3.37 4.74 6.06
CA GLY A 192 -3.46 4.41 7.47
C GLY A 192 -2.41 3.42 7.95
N VAL A 193 -2.27 3.40 9.25
CA VAL A 193 -1.54 2.37 9.99
C VAL A 193 -2.56 1.50 10.70
N TYR A 194 -2.55 0.21 10.41
CA TYR A 194 -3.32 -0.77 11.17
C TYR A 194 -2.42 -1.34 12.27
N VAL A 195 -2.64 -0.88 13.52
CA VAL A 195 -1.83 -1.28 14.68
C VAL A 195 -2.04 -2.79 14.96
N ASN A 196 -1.01 -3.59 14.75
CA ASN A 196 -1.11 -5.05 14.83
C ASN A 196 -0.77 -5.65 16.22
N ARG A 197 -0.33 -4.80 17.18
CA ARG A 197 -0.01 -5.18 18.56
C ARG A 197 -0.41 -4.10 19.55
N ASP A 198 -0.64 -4.49 20.78
CA ASP A 198 -0.84 -3.56 21.89
C ASP A 198 0.44 -2.77 22.17
N ILE A 199 0.31 -1.45 22.36
CA ILE A 199 1.44 -0.57 22.68
C ILE A 199 1.17 0.10 24.02
N ASP A 200 2.07 -0.13 24.99
CA ASP A 200 1.99 0.41 26.35
C ASP A 200 2.81 1.69 26.48
N PHE A 201 2.15 2.77 26.90
CA PHE A 201 2.74 4.09 27.11
C PHE A 201 3.10 4.38 28.57
N SER A 202 2.95 3.42 29.49
CA SER A 202 3.17 3.62 30.93
C SER A 202 4.60 4.04 31.29
N LYS A 203 5.57 3.70 30.42
CA LYS A 203 6.98 4.13 30.61
C LYS A 203 7.25 5.56 30.16
N VAL A 204 6.37 6.14 29.35
CA VAL A 204 6.57 7.46 28.71
C VAL A 204 5.65 8.51 29.31
N TYR A 205 4.39 8.13 29.61
CA TYR A 205 3.39 9.03 30.18
C TYR A 205 3.07 8.72 31.63
N ARG A 206 2.84 9.77 32.41
CA ARG A 206 2.34 9.68 33.78
C ARG A 206 1.02 10.40 33.90
N LEU A 207 0.03 9.73 34.52
CA LEU A 207 -1.28 10.32 34.75
C LEU A 207 -1.18 11.27 35.96
N THR A 208 -1.52 12.54 35.73
CA THR A 208 -1.61 13.53 36.82
C THR A 208 -3.08 13.83 37.08
N LYS A 209 -3.50 13.82 38.36
CA LYS A 209 -4.88 14.22 38.71
C LYS A 209 -5.02 15.72 38.44
N ASN A 210 -5.95 16.07 37.56
CA ASN A 210 -6.26 17.47 37.31
C ASN A 210 -7.11 18.02 38.48
N ASN A 211 -6.46 18.61 39.47
CA ASN A 211 -7.13 19.27 40.60
C ASN A 211 -7.65 20.67 40.17
N LYS A 212 -8.37 20.78 39.07
CA LYS A 212 -9.21 21.95 38.86
C LYS A 212 -10.29 21.95 39.94
N LYS A 213 -10.07 22.70 41.03
CA LYS A 213 -11.14 23.11 41.94
C LYS A 213 -12.17 23.83 41.07
N VAL A 214 -13.32 23.21 40.90
CA VAL A 214 -14.50 23.91 40.40
C VAL A 214 -14.85 24.94 41.45
N ASN A 215 -14.41 26.20 41.25
CA ASN A 215 -14.96 27.31 41.99
C ASN A 215 -16.44 27.40 41.63
N ARG A 216 -17.30 26.79 42.40
CA ARG A 216 -18.71 27.10 42.42
C ARG A 216 -18.79 28.57 42.83
N ALA A 217 -18.98 29.44 41.85
CA ALA A 217 -19.45 30.78 42.13
C ALA A 217 -20.78 30.65 42.87
N ASN A 218 -20.79 31.07 44.13
CA ASN A 218 -22.00 31.26 44.90
C ASN A 218 -22.81 32.36 44.20
N TYR A 219 -23.81 32.01 43.45
CA TYR A 219 -24.95 32.90 43.21
C TYR A 219 -25.80 32.86 44.48
N GLY A 220 -25.48 33.76 45.38
CA GLY A 220 -26.31 34.08 46.52
C GLY A 220 -26.99 35.42 46.25
N ASN A 221 -28.30 35.37 46.29
CA ASN A 221 -29.28 36.45 46.50
C ASN A 221 -29.20 37.68 45.58
#